data_0141a091641b7c659a4942e264297052
#
_entry.id   0141a091641b7c659a4942e264297052
#
_cell.length_a   1.000
_cell.length_b   1.000
_cell.length_c   1.000
_cell.angle_alpha   90.00
_cell.angle_beta   90.00
_cell.angle_gamma   90.00
#
_symmetry.space_group_name_H-M   'P 1'
#
loop_
_entity.id
_entity.type
_entity.pdbx_description
1 polymer ?
#
loop_
_entity_poly.entity_id
_entity_poly.type
_entity_poly.pdbx_seq_one_letter_code
_entity_poly.pdbx_strand_id
1 'polypeptide(L)'
;GYDLTDRADDADLIAVNTCAIREHAEKRALSIVGQYKHLKEKNPNLVIAVCGCMTAQAYRCEQLKKSYPYVDIVFGTASIHRFPEFVAGRLGGGKRRFCPAEEKNAVAEGLPIERESDYRAWVSIMYGCNNFCSYCIVPYVRGRERSRTPEAVCDEVRGLVAKGYREITLLGQNVNSYGKDLGIGYDFADLLAELDRIEGDYVLRFMTSHPKDASRKLIDVMASSRHVAHQFHLPMQAGSDRILKRMNRHYDTAQYLATVDYLREKIPDVTLTSDIIVGFPGETEEDFAGTLEMLRRVRFDMLYSFIYSPRKGTPAAEMPDQIPREVQGERFDRLLALQNGIGAEKNAAEVGQVRRGLWDGGGKNDP
;
A
#
# COMPACT_ATOMS: atom_id res chain seq x y z
N GLY A 1 8.63 -28.90 -7.09
CA GLY A 1 8.83 -27.62 -6.44
C GLY A 1 10.02 -26.89 -7.02
N TYR A 2 10.22 -25.68 -6.57
CA TYR A 2 11.41 -24.86 -6.83
C TYR A 2 12.06 -24.56 -5.48
N ASP A 3 13.38 -24.54 -5.44
CA ASP A 3 14.13 -24.05 -4.30
C ASP A 3 14.48 -22.57 -4.52
N LEU A 4 14.49 -21.78 -3.43
CA LEU A 4 14.90 -20.36 -3.49
C LEU A 4 16.41 -20.26 -3.52
N THR A 5 16.92 -19.28 -4.29
CA THR A 5 18.34 -18.90 -4.32
C THR A 5 18.50 -17.39 -4.17
N ASP A 6 19.51 -16.98 -3.44
CA ASP A 6 19.87 -15.55 -3.25
C ASP A 6 20.65 -14.98 -4.43
N ARG A 7 21.07 -15.81 -5.38
CA ARG A 7 21.90 -15.43 -6.51
C ARG A 7 21.16 -15.60 -7.82
N ALA A 8 20.99 -14.50 -8.55
CA ALA A 8 20.34 -14.52 -9.85
C ALA A 8 21.13 -15.36 -10.91
N ASP A 9 22.45 -15.46 -10.77
CA ASP A 9 23.30 -16.26 -11.67
C ASP A 9 23.03 -17.78 -11.59
N ASP A 10 22.54 -18.25 -10.45
CA ASP A 10 22.27 -19.66 -10.19
C ASP A 10 20.78 -20.03 -10.41
N ALA A 11 19.97 -19.05 -10.82
CA ALA A 11 18.54 -19.24 -10.96
C ALA A 11 18.15 -19.84 -12.33
N ASP A 12 17.20 -20.77 -12.32
CA ASP A 12 16.49 -21.26 -13.51
C ASP A 12 15.21 -20.48 -13.80
N LEU A 13 14.67 -19.79 -12.79
CA LEU A 13 13.50 -18.93 -12.86
C LEU A 13 13.74 -17.64 -12.07
N ILE A 14 13.61 -16.49 -12.72
CA ILE A 14 13.63 -15.17 -12.09
C ILE A 14 12.25 -14.54 -12.21
N ALA A 15 11.63 -14.19 -11.07
CA ALA A 15 10.36 -13.48 -11.02
C ALA A 15 10.53 -12.08 -10.44
N VAL A 16 10.24 -11.04 -11.22
CA VAL A 16 10.31 -9.63 -10.80
C VAL A 16 8.90 -9.10 -10.55
N ASN A 17 8.55 -8.92 -9.28
CA ASN A 17 7.29 -8.28 -8.90
C ASN A 17 7.45 -6.76 -8.88
N THR A 18 6.54 -6.05 -9.55
CA THR A 18 6.69 -4.63 -9.86
C THR A 18 5.58 -3.77 -9.25
N CYS A 19 5.92 -2.50 -8.97
CA CYS A 19 4.98 -1.50 -8.45
C CYS A 19 4.75 -0.39 -9.49
N ALA A 20 3.51 0.11 -9.61
CA ALA A 20 3.14 1.25 -10.46
C ALA A 20 2.89 2.55 -9.67
N ILE A 21 2.96 2.51 -8.34
CA ILE A 21 2.61 3.66 -7.50
C ILE A 21 3.70 4.73 -7.56
N ARG A 22 4.97 4.34 -7.63
CA ARG A 22 6.12 5.26 -7.66
C ARG A 22 6.89 5.11 -8.97
N GLU A 23 7.08 6.21 -9.69
CA GLU A 23 7.83 6.21 -10.96
C GLU A 23 9.26 5.67 -10.81
N HIS A 24 9.92 6.03 -9.73
CA HIS A 24 11.25 5.52 -9.43
C HIS A 24 11.27 3.99 -9.29
N ALA A 25 10.22 3.40 -8.70
CA ALA A 25 10.10 1.95 -8.58
C ALA A 25 9.93 1.27 -9.94
N GLU A 26 9.17 1.86 -10.87
CA GLU A 26 9.06 1.37 -12.23
C GLU A 26 10.39 1.44 -12.99
N LYS A 27 11.09 2.58 -12.92
CA LYS A 27 12.40 2.77 -13.55
C LYS A 27 13.43 1.77 -13.01
N ARG A 28 13.45 1.57 -11.68
CA ARG A 28 14.32 0.60 -11.03
C ARG A 28 14.00 -0.83 -11.48
N ALA A 29 12.74 -1.21 -11.52
CA ALA A 29 12.33 -2.54 -11.99
C ALA A 29 12.77 -2.80 -13.43
N LEU A 30 12.55 -1.84 -14.34
CA LEU A 30 12.99 -1.95 -15.73
C LEU A 30 14.52 -2.04 -15.85
N SER A 31 15.27 -1.29 -15.02
CA SER A 31 16.74 -1.36 -14.98
C SER A 31 17.21 -2.75 -14.53
N ILE A 32 16.59 -3.30 -13.46
CA ILE A 32 16.93 -4.65 -12.96
C ILE A 32 16.61 -5.71 -14.02
N VAL A 33 15.44 -5.64 -14.65
CA VAL A 33 15.08 -6.55 -15.75
C VAL A 33 16.08 -6.43 -16.90
N GLY A 34 16.58 -5.20 -17.18
CA GLY A 34 17.61 -4.95 -18.19
C GLY A 34 18.92 -5.70 -17.92
N GLN A 35 19.32 -5.79 -16.66
CA GLN A 35 20.53 -6.50 -16.24
C GLN A 35 20.46 -8.02 -16.48
N TYR A 36 19.26 -8.61 -16.49
CA TYR A 36 19.08 -10.05 -16.68
C TYR A 36 19.27 -10.52 -18.14
N LYS A 37 19.48 -9.60 -19.09
CA LYS A 37 19.76 -9.95 -20.47
C LYS A 37 20.99 -10.87 -20.58
N HIS A 38 22.07 -10.53 -19.92
CA HIS A 38 23.31 -11.31 -19.96
C HIS A 38 23.18 -12.69 -19.30
N LEU A 39 22.30 -12.83 -18.28
CA LEU A 39 22.00 -14.15 -17.68
C LEU A 39 21.27 -15.05 -18.67
N LYS A 40 20.31 -14.49 -19.41
CA LYS A 40 19.59 -15.21 -20.46
C LYS A 40 20.50 -15.61 -21.63
N GLU A 41 21.52 -14.81 -21.95
CA GLU A 41 22.53 -15.12 -22.96
C GLU A 41 23.44 -16.29 -22.51
N LYS A 42 23.78 -16.37 -21.21
CA LYS A 42 24.55 -17.47 -20.62
C LYS A 42 23.72 -18.75 -20.45
N ASN A 43 22.47 -18.62 -20.00
CA ASN A 43 21.54 -19.72 -19.82
C ASN A 43 20.27 -19.48 -20.65
N PRO A 44 20.17 -19.99 -21.88
CA PRO A 44 18.99 -19.84 -22.72
C PRO A 44 17.72 -20.46 -22.13
N ASN A 45 17.85 -21.41 -21.20
CA ASN A 45 16.73 -22.07 -20.52
C ASN A 45 16.18 -21.27 -19.32
N LEU A 46 16.92 -20.26 -18.83
CA LEU A 46 16.46 -19.38 -17.77
C LEU A 46 15.10 -18.77 -18.15
N VAL A 47 14.10 -18.91 -17.30
CA VAL A 47 12.80 -18.27 -17.46
C VAL A 47 12.79 -16.94 -16.73
N ILE A 48 12.48 -15.83 -17.43
CA ILE A 48 12.35 -14.50 -16.82
C ILE A 48 10.89 -14.06 -16.88
N ALA A 49 10.29 -13.88 -15.68
CA ALA A 49 8.94 -13.42 -15.50
C ALA A 49 8.91 -12.01 -14.89
N VAL A 50 8.02 -11.16 -15.38
CA VAL A 50 7.77 -9.82 -14.82
C VAL A 50 6.29 -9.70 -14.52
N CYS A 51 5.94 -9.36 -13.26
CA CYS A 51 4.56 -9.29 -12.81
C CYS A 51 4.30 -8.06 -11.94
N GLY A 52 3.09 -7.89 -11.49
CA GLY A 52 2.70 -6.84 -10.55
C GLY A 52 1.90 -5.70 -11.17
N CYS A 53 1.86 -4.55 -10.48
CA CYS A 53 1.04 -3.42 -10.89
C CYS A 53 1.54 -2.73 -12.18
N MET A 54 2.87 -2.67 -12.40
CA MET A 54 3.43 -2.04 -13.60
C MET A 54 2.98 -2.78 -14.87
N THR A 55 3.00 -4.10 -14.83
CA THR A 55 2.66 -4.95 -15.97
C THR A 55 1.17 -5.02 -16.27
N ALA A 56 0.33 -4.59 -15.35
CA ALA A 56 -1.11 -4.43 -15.61
C ALA A 56 -1.44 -3.22 -16.52
N GLN A 57 -0.46 -2.34 -16.78
CA GLN A 57 -0.60 -1.22 -17.72
C GLN A 57 -0.25 -1.68 -19.15
N ALA A 58 -1.21 -1.58 -20.07
CA ALA A 58 -1.04 -2.07 -21.44
C ALA A 58 0.23 -1.54 -22.15
N TYR A 59 0.53 -0.25 -22.01
CA TYR A 59 1.71 0.35 -22.64
C TYR A 59 3.04 -0.20 -22.05
N ARG A 60 3.07 -0.55 -20.77
CA ARG A 60 4.25 -1.20 -20.14
C ARG A 60 4.42 -2.63 -20.63
N CYS A 61 3.31 -3.36 -20.75
CA CYS A 61 3.34 -4.70 -21.33
C CYS A 61 3.88 -4.69 -22.77
N GLU A 62 3.42 -3.76 -23.62
CA GLU A 62 3.94 -3.59 -24.97
C GLU A 62 5.41 -3.15 -25.00
N GLN A 63 5.84 -2.29 -24.07
CA GLN A 63 7.25 -1.93 -23.91
C GLN A 63 8.11 -3.15 -23.60
N LEU A 64 7.71 -3.95 -22.61
CA LEU A 64 8.42 -5.18 -22.24
C LEU A 64 8.48 -6.16 -23.42
N LYS A 65 7.39 -6.31 -24.14
CA LYS A 65 7.32 -7.19 -25.30
C LYS A 65 8.30 -6.80 -26.41
N LYS A 66 8.44 -5.49 -26.69
CA LYS A 66 9.26 -4.96 -27.77
C LYS A 66 10.73 -4.78 -27.38
N SER A 67 10.98 -4.20 -26.19
CA SER A 67 12.33 -3.76 -25.80
C SER A 67 13.08 -4.79 -24.95
N TYR A 68 12.40 -5.83 -24.44
CA TYR A 68 13.01 -6.88 -23.61
C TYR A 68 12.69 -8.27 -24.20
N PRO A 69 13.27 -8.65 -25.35
CA PRO A 69 12.93 -9.88 -26.06
C PRO A 69 13.29 -11.16 -25.30
N TYR A 70 14.10 -11.06 -24.26
CA TYR A 70 14.51 -12.16 -23.39
C TYR A 70 13.56 -12.39 -22.20
N VAL A 71 12.57 -11.51 -21.96
CA VAL A 71 11.53 -11.74 -20.96
C VAL A 71 10.50 -12.72 -21.53
N ASP A 72 10.24 -13.79 -20.79
CA ASP A 72 9.39 -14.91 -21.24
C ASP A 72 7.92 -14.72 -20.86
N ILE A 73 7.66 -14.25 -19.63
CA ILE A 73 6.31 -14.18 -19.04
C ILE A 73 6.06 -12.78 -18.48
N VAL A 74 4.92 -12.17 -18.86
CA VAL A 74 4.46 -10.88 -18.31
C VAL A 74 2.98 -11.00 -17.94
N PHE A 75 2.62 -10.71 -16.68
CA PHE A 75 1.24 -10.79 -16.22
C PHE A 75 0.92 -9.76 -15.12
N GLY A 76 -0.35 -9.40 -14.98
CA GLY A 76 -0.85 -8.47 -13.96
C GLY A 76 -1.09 -9.14 -12.61
N THR A 77 -1.38 -8.31 -11.58
CA THR A 77 -1.58 -8.76 -10.18
C THR A 77 -2.74 -9.74 -10.02
N ALA A 78 -3.78 -9.65 -10.85
CA ALA A 78 -4.94 -10.53 -10.76
C ALA A 78 -4.67 -11.98 -11.22
N SER A 79 -3.56 -12.21 -11.94
CA SER A 79 -3.22 -13.52 -12.50
C SER A 79 -2.12 -14.24 -11.72
N ILE A 80 -1.79 -13.80 -10.50
CA ILE A 80 -0.69 -14.38 -9.70
C ILE A 80 -0.91 -15.88 -9.41
N HIS A 81 -2.15 -16.29 -9.18
CA HIS A 81 -2.53 -17.68 -8.93
C HIS A 81 -2.26 -18.61 -10.14
N ARG A 82 -2.13 -18.04 -11.35
CA ARG A 82 -1.81 -18.79 -12.59
C ARG A 82 -0.32 -18.83 -12.90
N PHE A 83 0.52 -18.20 -12.07
CA PHE A 83 1.95 -18.17 -12.34
C PHE A 83 2.58 -19.56 -12.55
N PRO A 84 2.25 -20.60 -11.75
CA PRO A 84 2.75 -21.96 -12.00
C PRO A 84 2.36 -22.51 -13.38
N GLU A 85 1.13 -22.25 -13.84
CA GLU A 85 0.67 -22.62 -15.20
C GLU A 85 1.52 -21.95 -16.29
N PHE A 86 1.81 -20.64 -16.12
CA PHE A 86 2.60 -19.88 -17.08
C PHE A 86 4.04 -20.40 -17.17
N VAL A 87 4.64 -20.74 -16.03
CA VAL A 87 5.99 -21.30 -15.97
C VAL A 87 6.02 -22.69 -16.62
N ALA A 88 5.08 -23.58 -16.26
CA ALA A 88 4.98 -24.91 -16.84
C ALA A 88 4.81 -24.87 -18.37
N GLY A 89 3.94 -23.97 -18.85
CA GLY A 89 3.74 -23.76 -20.28
C GLY A 89 5.01 -23.29 -21.00
N ARG A 90 5.82 -22.43 -20.37
CA ARG A 90 7.07 -21.94 -20.96
C ARG A 90 8.16 -23.02 -20.96
N LEU A 91 8.31 -23.78 -19.89
CA LEU A 91 9.24 -24.89 -19.79
C LEU A 91 8.91 -26.03 -20.77
N GLY A 92 7.63 -26.25 -21.06
CA GLY A 92 7.16 -27.19 -22.10
C GLY A 92 7.40 -26.73 -23.54
N GLY A 93 8.22 -25.68 -23.76
CA GLY A 93 8.55 -25.18 -25.11
C GLY A 93 7.52 -24.21 -25.70
N GLY A 94 6.56 -23.73 -24.87
CA GLY A 94 5.57 -22.75 -25.30
C GLY A 94 6.17 -21.38 -25.63
N LYS A 95 5.41 -20.58 -26.39
CA LYS A 95 5.78 -19.20 -26.76
C LYS A 95 5.80 -18.28 -25.52
N ARG A 96 6.50 -17.15 -25.64
CA ARG A 96 6.44 -16.05 -24.66
C ARG A 96 4.98 -15.65 -24.38
N ARG A 97 4.65 -15.42 -23.10
CA ARG A 97 3.28 -15.10 -22.67
C ARG A 97 3.16 -13.70 -22.11
N PHE A 98 2.18 -12.94 -22.59
CA PHE A 98 1.91 -11.56 -22.19
C PHE A 98 0.41 -11.41 -21.90
N CYS A 99 0.06 -11.39 -20.60
CA CYS A 99 -1.33 -11.37 -20.09
C CYS A 99 -1.54 -10.18 -19.13
N PRO A 100 -1.56 -8.92 -19.60
CA PRO A 100 -1.60 -7.77 -18.68
C PRO A 100 -2.92 -7.60 -17.95
N ALA A 101 -4.03 -8.10 -18.48
CA ALA A 101 -5.38 -7.74 -18.03
C ALA A 101 -6.36 -8.93 -17.91
N GLU A 102 -5.89 -10.17 -17.98
CA GLU A 102 -6.77 -11.33 -17.78
C GLU A 102 -7.22 -11.39 -16.31
N GLU A 103 -8.50 -11.57 -16.07
CA GLU A 103 -9.12 -11.81 -14.76
C GLU A 103 -9.01 -10.69 -13.70
N LYS A 104 -9.46 -9.48 -14.03
CA LYS A 104 -9.51 -8.37 -13.06
C LYS A 104 -10.34 -8.64 -11.79
N ASN A 105 -11.08 -9.73 -11.73
CA ASN A 105 -12.04 -10.03 -10.66
C ASN A 105 -11.66 -11.25 -9.80
N ALA A 106 -10.55 -11.91 -10.03
CA ALA A 106 -10.14 -13.04 -9.21
C ALA A 106 -9.64 -12.60 -7.83
N VAL A 107 -10.13 -13.27 -6.78
CA VAL A 107 -9.56 -13.26 -5.45
C VAL A 107 -8.86 -14.60 -5.29
N ALA A 108 -7.54 -14.59 -5.15
CA ALA A 108 -6.76 -15.82 -4.98
C ALA A 108 -6.79 -16.23 -3.50
N GLU A 109 -7.51 -17.31 -3.19
CA GLU A 109 -7.53 -17.90 -1.86
C GLU A 109 -6.69 -19.20 -1.83
N GLY A 110 -6.20 -19.55 -0.64
CA GLY A 110 -5.53 -20.82 -0.40
C GLY A 110 -4.16 -20.97 -1.07
N LEU A 111 -3.56 -19.89 -1.59
CA LEU A 111 -2.20 -19.97 -2.10
C LEU A 111 -1.21 -20.20 -0.95
N PRO A 112 -0.23 -21.09 -1.13
CA PRO A 112 0.85 -21.24 -0.16
C PRO A 112 1.62 -19.94 -0.06
N ILE A 113 1.83 -19.48 1.18
CA ILE A 113 2.56 -18.24 1.48
C ILE A 113 3.78 -18.64 2.32
N GLU A 114 4.96 -18.40 1.79
CA GLU A 114 6.19 -18.40 2.54
C GLU A 114 6.36 -17.02 3.20
N ARG A 115 6.57 -17.00 4.50
CA ARG A 115 6.68 -15.75 5.27
C ARG A 115 8.11 -15.55 5.72
N GLU A 116 8.60 -14.31 5.53
CA GLU A 116 9.98 -13.92 5.87
C GLU A 116 10.23 -13.78 7.38
N SER A 117 9.17 -13.77 8.20
CA SER A 117 9.26 -13.57 9.64
C SER A 117 8.41 -14.60 10.38
N ASP A 118 8.92 -15.09 11.51
CA ASP A 118 8.25 -16.05 12.39
C ASP A 118 7.29 -15.37 13.40
N TYR A 119 7.33 -14.06 13.52
CA TYR A 119 6.56 -13.30 14.53
C TYR A 119 5.67 -12.22 13.90
N ARG A 120 5.92 -11.81 12.65
CA ARG A 120 5.16 -10.78 11.94
C ARG A 120 4.53 -11.34 10.66
N ALA A 121 3.25 -11.05 10.45
CA ALA A 121 2.53 -11.47 9.26
C ALA A 121 1.75 -10.33 8.60
N TRP A 122 1.70 -10.38 7.28
CA TRP A 122 0.88 -9.51 6.44
C TRP A 122 -0.29 -10.33 5.89
N VAL A 123 -1.52 -9.85 6.10
CA VAL A 123 -2.74 -10.53 5.63
C VAL A 123 -3.50 -9.59 4.71
N SER A 124 -3.55 -9.92 3.43
CA SER A 124 -4.39 -9.19 2.48
C SER A 124 -5.84 -9.53 2.73
N ILE A 125 -6.68 -8.54 3.04
CA ILE A 125 -8.11 -8.72 3.31
C ILE A 125 -8.99 -8.33 2.12
N MET A 126 -8.46 -7.50 1.22
CA MET A 126 -9.16 -7.02 0.03
C MET A 126 -8.20 -6.58 -1.06
N TYR A 127 -8.70 -6.49 -2.27
CA TYR A 127 -7.98 -6.08 -3.48
C TYR A 127 -8.75 -4.98 -4.22
N GLY A 128 -8.02 -4.09 -4.92
CA GLY A 128 -8.61 -3.02 -5.72
C GLY A 128 -9.07 -1.82 -4.90
N CYS A 129 -9.59 -0.79 -5.57
CA CYS A 129 -10.05 0.43 -4.92
C CYS A 129 -11.09 1.16 -5.79
N ASN A 130 -12.19 1.61 -5.17
CA ASN A 130 -13.26 2.35 -5.85
C ASN A 130 -13.18 3.87 -5.68
N ASN A 131 -12.13 4.40 -5.03
CA ASN A 131 -12.05 5.83 -4.75
C ASN A 131 -11.73 6.70 -5.97
N PHE A 132 -11.01 6.17 -6.96
CA PHE A 132 -10.65 6.91 -8.17
C PHE A 132 -10.07 8.31 -7.89
N CYS A 133 -9.24 8.43 -6.84
CA CYS A 133 -8.51 9.67 -6.60
C CYS A 133 -7.77 10.06 -7.88
N SER A 134 -7.83 11.35 -8.26
CA SER A 134 -7.42 11.80 -9.60
C SER A 134 -5.93 11.58 -9.92
N TYR A 135 -5.09 11.41 -8.91
CA TYR A 135 -3.65 11.11 -9.04
C TYR A 135 -3.32 9.62 -9.00
N CYS A 136 -4.29 8.75 -8.69
CA CYS A 136 -4.01 7.37 -8.31
C CYS A 136 -4.24 6.38 -9.45
N ILE A 137 -3.22 5.56 -9.73
CA ILE A 137 -3.28 4.52 -10.76
C ILE A 137 -3.93 3.21 -10.27
N VAL A 138 -4.12 3.03 -8.97
CA VAL A 138 -4.56 1.76 -8.36
C VAL A 138 -5.85 1.21 -8.97
N PRO A 139 -6.95 1.98 -9.13
CA PRO A 139 -8.18 1.44 -9.73
C PRO A 139 -7.99 0.88 -11.13
N TYR A 140 -7.04 1.44 -11.88
CA TYR A 140 -6.77 1.05 -13.27
C TYR A 140 -5.92 -0.22 -13.39
N VAL A 141 -5.04 -0.48 -12.39
CA VAL A 141 -4.11 -1.63 -12.41
C VAL A 141 -4.54 -2.78 -11.51
N ARG A 142 -5.31 -2.51 -10.45
CA ARG A 142 -5.81 -3.53 -9.51
C ARG A 142 -7.31 -3.79 -9.62
N GLY A 143 -8.04 -2.95 -10.37
CA GLY A 143 -9.48 -3.07 -10.58
C GLY A 143 -10.32 -2.56 -9.41
N ARG A 144 -11.60 -2.92 -9.42
CA ARG A 144 -12.58 -2.58 -8.37
C ARG A 144 -12.29 -3.29 -7.07
N GLU A 145 -12.86 -2.78 -5.98
CA GLU A 145 -12.79 -3.41 -4.66
C GLU A 145 -13.36 -4.83 -4.69
N ARG A 146 -12.64 -5.74 -4.07
CA ARG A 146 -13.02 -7.14 -3.86
C ARG A 146 -12.50 -7.57 -2.50
N SER A 147 -13.40 -7.77 -1.58
CA SER A 147 -13.11 -8.26 -0.23
C SER A 147 -12.97 -9.78 -0.25
N ARG A 148 -12.08 -10.30 0.57
CA ARG A 148 -12.08 -11.72 0.94
C ARG A 148 -13.24 -11.97 1.90
N THR A 149 -13.71 -13.21 1.97
CA THR A 149 -14.78 -13.51 2.94
C THR A 149 -14.28 -13.37 4.38
N PRO A 150 -15.14 -12.95 5.32
CA PRO A 150 -14.77 -12.83 6.74
C PRO A 150 -14.19 -14.14 7.29
N GLU A 151 -14.79 -15.27 6.93
CA GLU A 151 -14.37 -16.61 7.39
C GLU A 151 -12.94 -16.90 6.94
N ALA A 152 -12.61 -16.65 5.66
CA ALA A 152 -11.27 -16.92 5.13
C ALA A 152 -10.19 -16.06 5.81
N VAL A 153 -10.51 -14.78 6.10
CA VAL A 153 -9.60 -13.89 6.83
C VAL A 153 -9.43 -14.32 8.28
N CYS A 154 -10.53 -14.66 8.97
CA CYS A 154 -10.50 -15.13 10.36
C CYS A 154 -9.74 -16.45 10.50
N ASP A 155 -9.92 -17.38 9.58
CA ASP A 155 -9.20 -18.66 9.58
C ASP A 155 -7.71 -18.48 9.37
N GLU A 156 -7.30 -17.60 8.46
CA GLU A 156 -5.89 -17.26 8.26
C GLU A 156 -5.28 -16.63 9.52
N VAL A 157 -5.94 -15.63 10.12
CA VAL A 157 -5.45 -14.98 11.34
C VAL A 157 -5.39 -15.96 12.51
N ARG A 158 -6.41 -16.81 12.70
CA ARG A 158 -6.43 -17.86 13.72
C ARG A 158 -5.27 -18.83 13.56
N GLY A 159 -5.00 -19.22 12.30
CA GLY A 159 -3.86 -20.11 11.98
C GLY A 159 -2.50 -19.44 12.27
N LEU A 160 -2.38 -18.13 12.05
CA LEU A 160 -1.17 -17.36 12.39
C LEU A 160 -0.97 -17.25 13.90
N VAL A 161 -2.01 -16.88 14.65
CA VAL A 161 -1.96 -16.79 16.12
C VAL A 161 -1.59 -18.14 16.73
N ALA A 162 -2.18 -19.23 16.25
CA ALA A 162 -1.85 -20.59 16.71
C ALA A 162 -0.40 -21.00 16.41
N LYS A 163 0.23 -20.44 15.37
CA LYS A 163 1.65 -20.63 15.04
C LYS A 163 2.59 -19.68 15.82
N GLY A 164 2.06 -18.83 16.70
CA GLY A 164 2.85 -17.95 17.55
C GLY A 164 3.18 -16.58 16.95
N TYR A 165 2.55 -16.17 15.84
CA TYR A 165 2.73 -14.81 15.30
C TYR A 165 2.21 -13.77 16.29
N ARG A 166 3.00 -12.69 16.48
CA ARG A 166 2.76 -11.64 17.48
C ARG A 166 2.30 -10.30 16.88
N GLU A 167 2.55 -10.06 15.62
CA GLU A 167 2.09 -8.87 14.91
C GLU A 167 1.46 -9.28 13.59
N ILE A 168 0.20 -8.92 13.41
CA ILE A 168 -0.57 -9.22 12.19
C ILE A 168 -1.08 -7.91 11.62
N THR A 169 -0.65 -7.58 10.40
CA THR A 169 -1.08 -6.36 9.71
C THR A 169 -2.03 -6.69 8.58
N LEU A 170 -3.24 -6.15 8.65
CA LEU A 170 -4.26 -6.28 7.62
C LEU A 170 -3.97 -5.31 6.48
N LEU A 171 -3.96 -5.80 5.25
CA LEU A 171 -3.62 -5.06 4.04
C LEU A 171 -4.77 -4.99 3.04
N GLY A 172 -4.86 -3.87 2.37
CA GLY A 172 -5.74 -3.61 1.23
C GLY A 172 -5.31 -2.34 0.52
N GLN A 173 -6.09 -1.85 -0.40
CA GLN A 173 -5.88 -0.54 -1.03
C GLN A 173 -6.74 0.57 -0.40
N ASN A 174 -7.78 0.16 0.34
CA ASN A 174 -8.60 0.97 1.24
C ASN A 174 -9.29 0.03 2.22
N VAL A 175 -8.61 -0.37 3.30
CA VAL A 175 -9.11 -1.39 4.24
C VAL A 175 -10.43 -0.98 4.90
N ASN A 176 -10.68 0.32 5.09
CA ASN A 176 -11.91 0.83 5.70
C ASN A 176 -13.16 0.57 4.84
N SER A 177 -13.00 0.27 3.55
CA SER A 177 -14.13 -0.08 2.68
C SER A 177 -14.41 -1.59 2.62
N TYR A 178 -13.64 -2.40 3.36
CA TYR A 178 -13.84 -3.84 3.42
C TYR A 178 -15.31 -4.21 3.70
N GLY A 179 -15.77 -5.22 2.99
CA GLY A 179 -17.11 -5.79 3.16
C GLY A 179 -18.21 -5.10 2.35
N LYS A 180 -18.02 -3.85 1.88
CA LYS A 180 -19.04 -3.13 1.10
C LYS A 180 -19.49 -3.86 -0.17
N ASP A 181 -18.58 -4.57 -0.80
CA ASP A 181 -18.82 -5.33 -2.03
C ASP A 181 -19.43 -6.72 -1.76
N LEU A 182 -19.41 -7.20 -0.52
CA LEU A 182 -19.98 -8.51 -0.17
C LEU A 182 -21.51 -8.49 -0.07
N GLY A 183 -22.14 -7.32 0.14
CA GLY A 183 -23.60 -7.18 0.20
C GLY A 183 -24.29 -7.85 1.39
N ILE A 184 -23.53 -8.19 2.45
CA ILE A 184 -24.02 -8.91 3.64
C ILE A 184 -24.20 -8.04 4.88
N GLY A 185 -24.08 -6.70 4.74
CA GLY A 185 -24.16 -5.78 5.88
C GLY A 185 -23.01 -5.86 6.88
N TYR A 186 -21.88 -6.39 6.46
CA TYR A 186 -20.66 -6.60 7.25
C TYR A 186 -19.57 -5.62 6.80
N ASP A 187 -18.93 -4.93 7.72
CA ASP A 187 -17.91 -3.92 7.42
C ASP A 187 -16.55 -4.21 8.09
N PHE A 188 -15.60 -3.31 7.88
CA PHE A 188 -14.26 -3.46 8.45
C PHE A 188 -14.27 -3.45 9.99
N ALA A 189 -15.16 -2.70 10.62
CA ALA A 189 -15.28 -2.68 12.07
C ALA A 189 -15.78 -4.03 12.60
N ASP A 190 -16.71 -4.68 11.88
CA ASP A 190 -17.19 -6.02 12.24
C ASP A 190 -16.05 -7.05 12.13
N LEU A 191 -15.24 -6.97 11.06
CA LEU A 191 -14.07 -7.83 10.91
C LEU A 191 -13.08 -7.65 12.07
N LEU A 192 -12.74 -6.41 12.42
CA LEU A 192 -11.83 -6.15 13.54
C LEU A 192 -12.38 -6.69 14.86
N ALA A 193 -13.68 -6.48 15.13
CA ALA A 193 -14.33 -7.00 16.33
C ALA A 193 -14.34 -8.54 16.39
N GLU A 194 -14.45 -9.20 15.23
CA GLU A 194 -14.37 -10.66 15.16
C GLU A 194 -12.95 -11.16 15.36
N LEU A 195 -11.97 -10.54 14.73
CA LEU A 195 -10.56 -10.86 14.91
C LEU A 195 -10.09 -10.63 16.35
N ASP A 196 -10.59 -9.59 17.03
CA ASP A 196 -10.25 -9.29 18.43
C ASP A 196 -10.72 -10.38 19.42
N ARG A 197 -11.67 -11.25 19.04
CA ARG A 197 -12.14 -12.39 19.85
C ARG A 197 -11.22 -13.61 19.75
N ILE A 198 -10.27 -13.63 18.83
CA ILE A 198 -9.31 -14.73 18.72
C ILE A 198 -8.38 -14.67 19.93
N GLU A 199 -8.36 -15.74 20.72
CA GLU A 199 -7.51 -15.81 21.92
C GLU A 199 -6.03 -15.92 21.53
N GLY A 200 -5.16 -15.16 22.18
CA GLY A 200 -3.71 -15.16 21.97
C GLY A 200 -3.05 -13.85 22.40
N ASP A 201 -1.73 -13.81 22.37
CA ASP A 201 -0.95 -12.60 22.62
C ASP A 201 -0.39 -12.08 21.31
N TYR A 202 -1.12 -11.20 20.65
CA TYR A 202 -0.76 -10.59 19.37
C TYR A 202 -1.30 -9.17 19.25
N VAL A 203 -0.77 -8.42 18.30
CA VAL A 203 -1.20 -7.07 17.94
C VAL A 203 -1.75 -7.07 16.52
N LEU A 204 -2.96 -6.55 16.36
CA LEU A 204 -3.55 -6.27 15.05
C LEU A 204 -3.22 -4.85 14.61
N ARG A 205 -2.73 -4.72 13.39
CA ARG A 205 -2.54 -3.45 12.69
C ARG A 205 -3.27 -3.46 11.38
N PHE A 206 -3.54 -2.31 10.84
CA PHE A 206 -4.01 -2.15 9.47
C PHE A 206 -3.40 -0.93 8.81
N MET A 207 -3.32 -0.94 7.49
CA MET A 207 -2.75 0.14 6.70
C MET A 207 -3.65 0.47 5.51
N THR A 208 -3.40 1.64 4.90
CA THR A 208 -4.12 2.08 3.70
C THR A 208 -5.60 2.39 3.93
N SER A 209 -5.87 3.33 4.82
CA SER A 209 -7.20 3.85 5.12
C SER A 209 -7.58 5.03 4.18
N HIS A 210 -8.87 5.33 4.13
CA HIS A 210 -9.37 6.55 3.48
C HIS A 210 -10.28 7.32 4.45
N PRO A 211 -10.09 8.64 4.65
CA PRO A 211 -10.84 9.42 5.64
C PRO A 211 -12.37 9.33 5.52
N LYS A 212 -12.91 9.30 4.28
CA LYS A 212 -14.36 9.16 4.07
C LYS A 212 -14.98 7.88 4.65
N ASP A 213 -14.14 6.84 4.83
CA ASP A 213 -14.55 5.52 5.31
C ASP A 213 -14.12 5.26 6.77
N ALA A 214 -13.54 6.28 7.45
CA ALA A 214 -13.18 6.23 8.87
C ALA A 214 -14.43 6.47 9.74
N SER A 215 -15.26 5.45 9.92
CA SER A 215 -16.52 5.54 10.65
C SER A 215 -16.31 5.62 12.18
N ARG A 216 -17.27 6.22 12.89
CA ARG A 216 -17.29 6.19 14.36
C ARG A 216 -17.30 4.77 14.90
N LYS A 217 -18.07 3.86 14.28
CA LYS A 217 -18.10 2.43 14.63
C LYS A 217 -16.69 1.82 14.61
N LEU A 218 -15.89 2.12 13.57
CA LEU A 218 -14.52 1.65 13.48
C LEU A 218 -13.66 2.16 14.64
N ILE A 219 -13.76 3.45 14.95
CA ILE A 219 -13.03 4.08 16.06
C ILE A 219 -13.44 3.50 17.41
N ASP A 220 -14.74 3.27 17.63
CA ASP A 220 -15.25 2.67 18.86
C ASP A 220 -14.76 1.23 19.04
N VAL A 221 -14.70 0.44 17.96
CA VAL A 221 -14.12 -0.92 17.99
C VAL A 221 -12.62 -0.87 18.30
N MET A 222 -11.87 0.04 17.67
CA MET A 222 -10.45 0.20 17.98
C MET A 222 -10.23 0.55 19.45
N ALA A 223 -11.03 1.48 19.99
CA ALA A 223 -10.91 1.93 21.39
C ALA A 223 -11.23 0.84 22.42
N SER A 224 -12.11 -0.11 22.07
CA SER A 224 -12.51 -1.21 22.97
C SER A 224 -11.75 -2.51 22.75
N SER A 225 -10.94 -2.60 21.71
CA SER A 225 -10.21 -3.79 21.34
C SER A 225 -9.01 -4.05 22.24
N ARG A 226 -8.73 -5.34 22.51
CA ARG A 226 -7.54 -5.79 23.25
C ARG A 226 -6.32 -5.91 22.35
N HIS A 227 -6.53 -6.15 21.05
CA HIS A 227 -5.48 -6.51 20.12
C HIS A 227 -5.18 -5.43 19.08
N VAL A 228 -6.15 -4.58 18.72
CA VAL A 228 -5.95 -3.53 17.72
C VAL A 228 -5.01 -2.45 18.28
N ALA A 229 -3.90 -2.20 17.58
CA ALA A 229 -2.96 -1.16 17.95
C ALA A 229 -3.62 0.23 17.95
N HIS A 230 -3.29 1.05 18.94
CA HIS A 230 -3.67 2.47 18.97
C HIS A 230 -2.87 3.27 17.93
N GLN A 231 -2.94 2.84 16.68
CA GLN A 231 -2.27 3.46 15.54
C GLN A 231 -3.25 3.58 14.38
N PHE A 232 -3.39 4.78 13.83
CA PHE A 232 -4.22 4.99 12.66
C PHE A 232 -3.45 5.74 11.57
N HIS A 233 -3.24 5.08 10.43
CA HIS A 233 -2.76 5.74 9.23
C HIS A 233 -3.95 6.31 8.46
N LEU A 234 -4.12 7.64 8.46
CA LEU A 234 -5.28 8.34 7.87
C LEU A 234 -4.79 9.39 6.87
N PRO A 235 -4.61 9.03 5.58
CA PRO A 235 -4.05 9.91 4.55
C PRO A 235 -4.91 11.14 4.28
N MET A 236 -4.46 12.32 4.73
CA MET A 236 -5.13 13.60 4.50
C MET A 236 -4.94 14.10 3.06
N GLN A 237 -3.75 13.91 2.51
CA GLN A 237 -3.28 14.30 1.18
C GLN A 237 -3.07 15.81 0.98
N ALA A 238 -4.01 16.67 1.38
CA ALA A 238 -3.92 18.12 1.33
C ALA A 238 -4.80 18.75 2.42
N GLY A 239 -4.49 19.97 2.83
CA GLY A 239 -5.26 20.75 3.80
C GLY A 239 -6.11 21.85 3.19
N SER A 240 -6.52 21.72 1.94
CA SER A 240 -7.40 22.65 1.21
C SER A 240 -8.56 21.87 0.59
N ASP A 241 -9.79 22.31 0.90
CA ASP A 241 -11.01 21.67 0.36
C ASP A 241 -11.06 21.74 -1.16
N ARG A 242 -10.55 22.85 -1.73
CA ARG A 242 -10.44 23.02 -3.18
C ARG A 242 -9.53 21.95 -3.80
N ILE A 243 -8.38 21.69 -3.19
CA ILE A 243 -7.42 20.68 -3.66
C ILE A 243 -7.97 19.27 -3.39
N LEU A 244 -8.55 19.01 -2.23
CA LEU A 244 -9.19 17.72 -1.93
C LEU A 244 -10.28 17.38 -2.95
N LYS A 245 -11.11 18.36 -3.34
CA LYS A 245 -12.11 18.17 -4.41
C LYS A 245 -11.46 17.86 -5.76
N ARG A 246 -10.38 18.56 -6.13
CA ARG A 246 -9.62 18.28 -7.37
C ARG A 246 -8.95 16.90 -7.33
N MET A 247 -8.52 16.46 -6.15
CA MET A 247 -7.98 15.13 -5.91
C MET A 247 -9.06 14.03 -5.91
N ASN A 248 -10.37 14.37 -6.00
CA ASN A 248 -11.50 13.46 -5.89
C ASN A 248 -11.54 12.71 -4.55
N ARG A 249 -11.34 13.45 -3.43
CA ARG A 249 -11.20 12.82 -2.11
C ARG A 249 -12.51 12.58 -1.35
N HIS A 250 -13.62 13.20 -1.73
CA HIS A 250 -14.95 12.99 -1.12
C HIS A 250 -15.05 13.23 0.39
N TYR A 251 -14.22 14.12 0.93
CA TYR A 251 -14.29 14.69 2.27
C TYR A 251 -13.64 16.08 2.23
N ASP A 252 -13.95 16.91 3.23
CA ASP A 252 -13.35 18.21 3.44
C ASP A 252 -12.48 18.25 4.72
N THR A 253 -11.82 19.38 4.96
CA THR A 253 -10.95 19.58 6.12
C THR A 253 -11.71 19.54 7.44
N ALA A 254 -12.95 20.02 7.48
CA ALA A 254 -13.80 19.99 8.68
C ALA A 254 -14.18 18.55 9.05
N GLN A 255 -14.57 17.73 8.07
CA GLN A 255 -14.88 16.31 8.29
C GLN A 255 -13.64 15.53 8.75
N TYR A 256 -12.47 15.83 8.15
CA TYR A 256 -11.21 15.22 8.57
C TYR A 256 -10.89 15.54 10.03
N LEU A 257 -11.00 16.82 10.42
CA LEU A 257 -10.76 17.25 11.80
C LEU A 257 -11.74 16.62 12.79
N ALA A 258 -13.02 16.58 12.44
CA ALA A 258 -14.03 15.93 13.29
C ALA A 258 -13.71 14.44 13.52
N THR A 259 -13.16 13.76 12.50
CA THR A 259 -12.70 12.37 12.64
C THR A 259 -11.49 12.26 13.58
N VAL A 260 -10.51 13.15 13.44
CA VAL A 260 -9.32 13.19 14.30
C VAL A 260 -9.69 13.52 15.75
N ASP A 261 -10.56 14.50 15.95
CA ASP A 261 -11.01 14.91 17.28
C ASP A 261 -11.74 13.75 17.98
N TYR A 262 -12.65 13.05 17.27
CA TYR A 262 -13.33 11.88 17.79
C TYR A 262 -12.37 10.72 18.09
N LEU A 263 -11.40 10.48 17.20
CA LEU A 263 -10.39 9.45 17.40
C LEU A 263 -9.57 9.71 18.67
N ARG A 264 -9.16 10.95 18.92
CA ARG A 264 -8.41 11.33 20.12
C ARG A 264 -9.24 11.35 21.38
N GLU A 265 -10.54 11.65 21.28
CA GLU A 265 -11.48 11.52 22.40
C GLU A 265 -11.57 10.06 22.86
N LYS A 266 -11.67 9.12 21.93
CA LYS A 266 -11.83 7.69 22.23
C LYS A 266 -10.51 6.98 22.53
N ILE A 267 -9.42 7.40 21.90
CA ILE A 267 -8.09 6.80 22.02
C ILE A 267 -7.05 7.92 22.24
N PRO A 268 -6.91 8.42 23.48
CA PRO A 268 -6.05 9.59 23.77
C PRO A 268 -4.58 9.40 23.42
N ASP A 269 -4.08 8.16 23.45
CA ASP A 269 -2.71 7.76 23.13
C ASP A 269 -2.52 7.29 21.68
N VAL A 270 -3.49 7.59 20.81
CA VAL A 270 -3.41 7.15 19.41
C VAL A 270 -2.22 7.77 18.68
N THR A 271 -1.44 6.93 18.01
CA THR A 271 -0.44 7.36 17.02
C THR A 271 -1.11 7.59 15.68
N LEU A 272 -1.10 8.83 15.22
CA LEU A 272 -1.74 9.24 13.96
C LEU A 272 -0.70 9.56 12.90
N THR A 273 -0.73 8.82 11.79
CA THR A 273 0.14 9.05 10.63
C THR A 273 -0.66 9.40 9.39
N SER A 274 -0.04 10.08 8.43
CA SER A 274 -0.74 10.54 7.23
C SER A 274 0.18 10.60 6.01
N ASP A 275 -0.43 10.69 4.83
CA ASP A 275 0.23 11.05 3.57
C ASP A 275 -0.12 12.49 3.20
N ILE A 276 0.87 13.23 2.68
CA ILE A 276 0.68 14.57 2.08
C ILE A 276 1.34 14.59 0.71
N ILE A 277 0.61 15.13 -0.26
CA ILE A 277 1.10 15.40 -1.62
C ILE A 277 1.22 16.91 -1.82
N VAL A 278 2.43 17.40 -2.02
CA VAL A 278 2.73 18.80 -2.28
C VAL A 278 2.83 19.06 -3.79
N GLY A 279 2.34 20.22 -4.22
CA GLY A 279 2.44 20.67 -5.61
C GLY A 279 1.50 19.89 -6.55
N PHE A 280 0.33 19.52 -6.05
CA PHE A 280 -0.73 18.96 -6.89
C PHE A 280 -1.18 20.01 -7.93
N PRO A 281 -1.56 19.62 -9.17
CA PRO A 281 -1.98 20.57 -10.20
C PRO A 281 -3.00 21.59 -9.71
N GLY A 282 -2.69 22.89 -9.91
CA GLY A 282 -3.49 24.01 -9.49
C GLY A 282 -3.40 24.38 -8.01
N GLU A 283 -2.52 23.77 -7.22
CA GLU A 283 -2.28 24.17 -5.83
C GLU A 283 -1.71 25.59 -5.78
N THR A 284 -2.40 26.50 -5.10
CA THR A 284 -1.90 27.86 -4.85
C THR A 284 -1.08 27.93 -3.56
N GLU A 285 -0.43 29.06 -3.29
CA GLU A 285 0.26 29.25 -2.01
C GLU A 285 -0.72 29.27 -0.82
N GLU A 286 -1.93 29.76 -1.03
CA GLU A 286 -2.99 29.76 -0.02
C GLU A 286 -3.45 28.33 0.30
N ASP A 287 -3.61 27.46 -0.70
CA ASP A 287 -3.95 26.05 -0.49
C ASP A 287 -2.85 25.32 0.30
N PHE A 288 -1.59 25.61 -0.05
CA PHE A 288 -0.45 25.03 0.66
C PHE A 288 -0.35 25.56 2.11
N ALA A 289 -0.61 26.86 2.33
CA ALA A 289 -0.68 27.42 3.68
C ALA A 289 -1.77 26.73 4.53
N GLY A 290 -2.94 26.41 3.92
CA GLY A 290 -3.98 25.60 4.55
C GLY A 290 -3.48 24.20 4.95
N THR A 291 -2.64 23.58 4.11
CA THR A 291 -2.02 22.30 4.45
C THR A 291 -1.10 22.41 5.67
N LEU A 292 -0.26 23.44 5.74
CA LEU A 292 0.59 23.70 6.90
C LEU A 292 -0.23 23.96 8.18
N GLU A 293 -1.34 24.68 8.07
CA GLU A 293 -2.22 24.95 9.20
C GLU A 293 -2.87 23.66 9.73
N MET A 294 -3.31 22.77 8.83
CA MET A 294 -3.81 21.45 9.21
C MET A 294 -2.74 20.62 9.94
N LEU A 295 -1.48 20.67 9.51
CA LEU A 295 -0.37 20.01 10.21
C LEU A 295 -0.19 20.54 11.64
N ARG A 296 -0.23 21.89 11.82
CA ARG A 296 -0.13 22.51 13.15
C ARG A 296 -1.25 22.08 14.07
N ARG A 297 -2.46 21.97 13.54
CA ARG A 297 -3.65 21.59 14.29
C ARG A 297 -3.69 20.09 14.62
N VAL A 298 -3.43 19.25 13.61
CA VAL A 298 -3.50 17.78 13.79
C VAL A 298 -2.26 17.25 14.50
N ARG A 299 -1.07 17.81 14.27
CA ARG A 299 0.20 17.35 14.89
C ARG A 299 0.40 15.85 14.72
N PHE A 300 0.63 15.44 13.50
CA PHE A 300 0.87 14.03 13.17
C PHE A 300 2.15 13.50 13.84
N ASP A 301 2.14 12.22 14.20
CA ASP A 301 3.31 11.54 14.73
C ASP A 301 4.33 11.29 13.63
N MET A 302 3.86 10.95 12.43
CA MET A 302 4.70 10.81 11.25
C MET A 302 3.91 11.18 9.99
N LEU A 303 4.60 11.79 9.03
CA LEU A 303 4.08 12.01 7.68
C LEU A 303 4.93 11.26 6.65
N TYR A 304 4.22 10.66 5.70
CA TYR A 304 4.81 10.28 4.41
C TYR A 304 4.54 11.42 3.43
N SER A 305 5.58 12.17 3.14
CA SER A 305 5.50 13.38 2.33
C SER A 305 5.95 13.10 0.90
N PHE A 306 5.18 13.56 -0.08
CA PHE A 306 5.44 13.32 -1.49
C PHE A 306 5.33 14.63 -2.28
N ILE A 307 6.22 14.84 -3.22
CA ILE A 307 6.01 15.78 -4.29
C ILE A 307 5.14 15.11 -5.35
N TYR A 308 4.10 15.79 -5.82
CA TYR A 308 3.25 15.27 -6.89
C TYR A 308 4.10 14.86 -8.11
N SER A 309 3.83 13.68 -8.62
CA SER A 309 4.45 13.14 -9.81
C SER A 309 3.36 12.61 -10.75
N PRO A 310 3.22 13.16 -11.97
CA PRO A 310 2.18 12.74 -12.90
C PRO A 310 2.31 11.27 -13.27
N ARG A 311 1.19 10.55 -13.27
CA ARG A 311 1.11 9.14 -13.65
C ARG A 311 0.31 9.00 -14.93
N LYS A 312 0.93 8.49 -15.96
CA LYS A 312 0.26 8.24 -17.25
C LYS A 312 -1.02 7.43 -17.05
N GLY A 313 -2.13 7.94 -17.59
CA GLY A 313 -3.44 7.32 -17.49
C GLY A 313 -4.25 7.71 -16.25
N THR A 314 -3.78 8.69 -15.46
CA THR A 314 -4.55 9.30 -14.36
C THR A 314 -5.08 10.67 -14.76
N PRO A 315 -6.28 11.09 -14.28
CA PRO A 315 -6.83 12.41 -14.60
C PRO A 315 -5.91 13.57 -14.23
N ALA A 316 -5.21 13.50 -13.09
CA ALA A 316 -4.33 14.57 -12.64
C ALA A 316 -3.10 14.78 -13.56
N ALA A 317 -2.67 13.76 -14.29
CA ALA A 317 -1.57 13.90 -15.25
C ALA A 317 -1.96 14.76 -16.46
N GLU A 318 -3.25 14.85 -16.78
CA GLU A 318 -3.80 15.61 -17.91
C GLU A 318 -4.26 17.02 -17.51
N MET A 319 -4.18 17.39 -16.23
CA MET A 319 -4.54 18.72 -15.76
C MET A 319 -3.54 19.77 -16.28
N PRO A 320 -4.00 20.92 -16.81
CA PRO A 320 -3.11 21.88 -17.46
C PRO A 320 -2.23 22.69 -16.51
N ASP A 321 -2.66 22.88 -15.28
CA ASP A 321 -2.04 23.76 -14.28
C ASP A 321 -1.02 23.01 -13.39
N GLN A 322 -0.08 22.30 -14.02
CA GLN A 322 1.03 21.63 -13.35
C GLN A 322 1.94 22.63 -12.64
N ILE A 323 2.32 22.32 -11.40
CA ILE A 323 3.17 23.23 -10.58
C ILE A 323 4.64 23.05 -10.97
N PRO A 324 5.41 24.15 -11.18
CA PRO A 324 6.83 24.09 -11.45
C PRO A 324 7.61 23.35 -10.35
N ARG A 325 8.65 22.62 -10.75
CA ARG A 325 9.44 21.76 -9.83
C ARG A 325 10.10 22.54 -8.70
N GLU A 326 10.53 23.77 -8.97
CA GLU A 326 11.13 24.66 -7.97
C GLU A 326 10.13 25.01 -6.87
N VAL A 327 8.90 25.39 -7.24
CA VAL A 327 7.82 25.70 -6.29
C VAL A 327 7.44 24.45 -5.48
N GLN A 328 7.36 23.30 -6.13
CA GLN A 328 7.12 22.04 -5.43
C GLN A 328 8.22 21.75 -4.40
N GLY A 329 9.49 21.98 -4.75
CA GLY A 329 10.64 21.76 -3.86
C GLY A 329 10.61 22.69 -2.65
N GLU A 330 10.39 23.99 -2.87
CA GLU A 330 10.28 24.99 -1.79
C GLU A 330 9.16 24.65 -0.79
N ARG A 331 7.97 24.33 -1.31
CA ARG A 331 6.84 23.91 -0.44
C ARG A 331 7.15 22.64 0.31
N PHE A 332 7.79 21.69 -0.34
CA PHE A 332 8.16 20.42 0.28
C PHE A 332 9.13 20.60 1.44
N ASP A 333 10.15 21.46 1.28
CA ASP A 333 11.11 21.76 2.35
C ASP A 333 10.44 22.45 3.55
N ARG A 334 9.49 23.36 3.31
CA ARG A 334 8.69 24.00 4.36
C ARG A 334 7.80 23.00 5.10
N LEU A 335 7.20 22.05 4.38
CA LEU A 335 6.41 20.98 4.96
C LEU A 335 7.28 20.09 5.88
N LEU A 336 8.45 19.67 5.39
CA LEU A 336 9.38 18.83 6.14
C LEU A 336 9.89 19.55 7.40
N ALA A 337 10.25 20.83 7.30
CA ALA A 337 10.71 21.62 8.43
C ALA A 337 9.66 21.68 9.55
N LEU A 338 8.38 21.93 9.19
CA LEU A 338 7.29 21.95 10.16
C LEU A 338 7.06 20.57 10.81
N GLN A 339 6.99 19.52 10.00
CA GLN A 339 6.73 18.16 10.52
C GLN A 339 7.89 17.66 11.38
N ASN A 340 9.14 17.94 11.01
CA ASN A 340 10.31 17.57 11.81
C ASN A 340 10.28 18.26 13.19
N GLY A 341 9.86 19.54 13.25
CA GLY A 341 9.65 20.24 14.52
C GLY A 341 8.60 19.55 15.39
N ILE A 342 7.42 19.24 14.81
CA ILE A 342 6.34 18.51 15.49
C ILE A 342 6.84 17.14 16.00
N GLY A 343 7.56 16.41 15.15
CA GLY A 343 8.11 15.09 15.51
C GLY A 343 9.12 15.17 16.64
N ALA A 344 10.00 16.18 16.63
CA ALA A 344 10.97 16.39 17.71
C ALA A 344 10.29 16.67 19.06
N GLU A 345 9.25 17.52 19.08
CA GLU A 345 8.47 17.81 20.29
C GLU A 345 7.76 16.57 20.83
N LYS A 346 7.13 15.78 19.96
CA LYS A 346 6.45 14.53 20.34
C LYS A 346 7.44 13.49 20.88
N ASN A 347 8.58 13.31 20.21
CA ASN A 347 9.62 12.38 20.67
C ASN A 347 10.21 12.82 22.03
N ALA A 348 10.39 14.12 22.25
CA ALA A 348 10.83 14.63 23.55
C ALA A 348 9.85 14.32 24.68
N ALA A 349 8.54 14.32 24.40
CA ALA A 349 7.49 13.98 25.36
C ALA A 349 7.48 12.48 25.75
N GLU A 350 8.06 11.60 24.92
CA GLU A 350 8.18 10.16 25.22
C GLU A 350 9.38 9.83 26.12
N VAL A 351 10.30 10.75 26.33
CA VAL A 351 11.47 10.52 27.19
C VAL A 351 11.02 10.26 28.62
N GLY A 352 11.46 9.13 29.19
CA GLY A 352 11.08 8.67 30.52
C GLY A 352 9.76 7.89 30.58
N GLN A 353 9.06 7.71 29.46
CA GLN A 353 7.87 6.85 29.40
C GLN A 353 8.26 5.38 29.22
N VAL A 354 7.49 4.48 29.84
CA VAL A 354 7.62 3.04 29.63
C VAL A 354 6.56 2.61 28.61
N ARG A 355 7.01 1.97 27.53
CA ARG A 355 6.14 1.46 26.48
C ARG A 355 6.33 -0.03 26.30
N ARG A 356 5.23 -0.74 26.01
CA ARG A 356 5.31 -2.14 25.56
C ARG A 356 5.69 -2.16 24.08
N GLY A 357 6.69 -2.94 23.71
CA GLY A 357 7.15 -3.10 22.35
C GLY A 357 7.38 -4.56 22.00
N LEU A 358 7.32 -4.87 20.69
CA LEU A 358 7.79 -6.13 20.16
C LEU A 358 9.26 -5.98 19.77
N TRP A 359 10.13 -6.77 20.39
CA TRP A 359 11.55 -6.82 20.04
C TRP A 359 11.76 -7.72 18.82
N ASP A 360 12.32 -7.19 17.75
CA ASP A 360 12.53 -7.90 16.46
C ASP A 360 14.02 -8.09 16.11
N GLY A 361 14.91 -7.92 17.09
CA GLY A 361 16.36 -8.10 16.94
C GLY A 361 17.14 -6.80 17.05
N GLY A 362 18.45 -6.88 16.86
CA GLY A 362 19.35 -5.74 16.89
C GLY A 362 19.09 -4.74 15.76
N GLY A 363 19.34 -3.45 16.01
CA GLY A 363 19.25 -2.40 14.98
C GLY A 363 20.33 -2.58 13.89
N LYS A 364 20.10 -2.00 12.71
CA LYS A 364 21.08 -2.05 11.61
C LYS A 364 22.45 -1.45 11.98
N ASN A 365 22.48 -0.59 12.98
CA ASN A 365 23.69 0.12 13.45
C ASN A 365 24.22 -0.41 14.78
N ASP A 366 23.52 -1.35 15.41
CA ASP A 366 23.87 -1.95 16.69
C ASP A 366 23.38 -3.41 16.68
N PRO A 367 24.22 -4.36 16.19
CA PRO A 367 23.85 -5.77 16.03
C PRO A 367 23.68 -6.53 17.33
#